data_f4d02c74e3e1a9c87c30e8a345d56d47
#
_entry.id   f4d02c74e3e1a9c87c30e8a345d56d47
#
_cell.length_a   1.000
_cell.length_b   1.000
_cell.length_c   1.000
_cell.angle_alpha   90.00
_cell.angle_beta   90.00
_cell.angle_gamma   90.00
#
_symmetry.space_group_name_H-M   'P 1'
#
loop_
_entity.id
_entity.type
_entity.pdbx_description
1 polymer ?
#
loop_
_entity_poly.entity_id
_entity_poly.type
_entity_poly.pdbx_seq_one_letter_code
_entity_poly.pdbx_strand_id
1 'polypeptide(L)'
;LDTFRRLIREKLRSGGLAQDENMVYALVNLDVNNFAYVNENYGQEVGDSILQELAALIRSESHVVEACRMYSDYFIELVRGTDKKNILGLVEREDQMFGEQLKIRYPAGAMQLSAGICFIDDGEETFEKILEGANLARKLAKEQNVGAVVYRDDMRKKRDEGIRITGRFYAA
;
A
#
# COMPACT_ATOMS: atom_id res chain seq x y z
N LEU A 1 -2.66 14.35 0.72
CA LEU A 1 -3.74 13.39 0.45
C LEU A 1 -4.80 13.98 -0.49
N ASP A 2 -5.33 15.20 -0.24
CA ASP A 2 -6.42 15.76 -1.07
C ASP A 2 -6.00 16.01 -2.50
N THR A 3 -4.78 16.49 -2.73
CA THR A 3 -4.20 16.66 -4.07
C THR A 3 -4.08 15.31 -4.78
N PHE A 4 -3.55 14.29 -4.10
CA PHE A 4 -3.43 12.93 -4.63
C PHE A 4 -4.82 12.36 -4.98
N ARG A 5 -5.78 12.45 -4.06
CA ARG A 5 -7.17 12.02 -4.27
C ARG A 5 -7.81 12.69 -5.50
N ARG A 6 -7.63 14.01 -5.64
CA ARG A 6 -8.14 14.77 -6.78
C ARG A 6 -7.54 14.27 -8.08
N LEU A 7 -6.23 14.09 -8.13
CA LEU A 7 -5.50 13.63 -9.31
C LEU A 7 -5.95 12.22 -9.75
N ILE A 8 -6.10 11.29 -8.80
CA ILE A 8 -6.60 9.94 -9.11
C ILE A 8 -8.04 9.99 -9.63
N ARG A 9 -8.92 10.78 -8.99
CA ARG A 9 -10.30 10.94 -9.46
C ARG A 9 -10.38 11.55 -10.86
N GLU A 10 -9.54 12.51 -11.18
CA GLU A 10 -9.45 13.09 -12.52
C GLU A 10 -9.01 12.03 -13.54
N LYS A 11 -7.97 11.25 -13.22
CA LYS A 11 -7.50 10.16 -14.08
C LYS A 11 -8.56 9.07 -14.29
N LEU A 12 -9.28 8.66 -13.25
CA LEU A 12 -10.39 7.70 -13.35
C LEU A 12 -11.53 8.23 -14.23
N ARG A 13 -11.92 9.51 -14.07
CA ARG A 13 -13.02 10.12 -14.83
C ARG A 13 -12.68 10.37 -16.30
N SER A 14 -11.47 10.77 -16.57
CA SER A 14 -11.03 11.11 -17.94
C SER A 14 -10.75 9.89 -18.82
N GLY A 15 -10.86 8.65 -18.26
CA GLY A 15 -10.37 7.45 -18.92
C GLY A 15 -8.85 7.47 -19.09
N GLY A 16 -8.16 8.40 -18.43
CA GLY A 16 -6.71 8.61 -18.61
C GLY A 16 -5.84 7.42 -18.16
N LEU A 17 -6.40 6.51 -17.40
CA LEU A 17 -5.76 5.22 -17.07
C LEU A 17 -6.06 4.16 -18.14
N ALA A 18 -7.18 4.27 -18.85
CA ALA A 18 -7.58 3.37 -19.94
C ALA A 18 -6.95 3.74 -21.30
N GLN A 19 -6.37 4.95 -21.45
CA GLN A 19 -5.77 5.40 -22.70
C GLN A 19 -4.45 4.67 -23.04
N ASP A 20 -3.82 4.03 -22.05
CA ASP A 20 -2.64 3.22 -22.27
C ASP A 20 -3.07 1.74 -22.32
N GLU A 21 -3.60 1.31 -23.47
CA GLU A 21 -4.18 -0.04 -23.70
C GLU A 21 -3.22 -1.19 -23.33
N ASN A 22 -1.94 -0.89 -23.11
CA ASN A 22 -0.91 -1.88 -22.79
C ASN A 22 -0.46 -1.84 -21.32
N MET A 23 -1.09 -1.02 -20.47
CA MET A 23 -0.67 -0.87 -19.08
C MET A 23 -1.80 -1.18 -18.11
N VAL A 24 -1.43 -1.86 -17.03
CA VAL A 24 -2.30 -2.09 -15.88
C VAL A 24 -1.94 -1.09 -14.78
N TYR A 25 -2.94 -0.59 -14.08
CA TYR A 25 -2.78 0.32 -12.97
C TYR A 25 -3.26 -0.30 -11.66
N ALA A 26 -2.62 0.08 -10.56
CA ALA A 26 -3.04 -0.33 -9.23
C ALA A 26 -2.82 0.80 -8.22
N LEU A 27 -3.64 0.83 -7.19
CA LEU A 27 -3.37 1.59 -5.97
C LEU A 27 -2.71 0.65 -4.96
N VAL A 28 -1.55 1.05 -4.47
CA VAL A 28 -0.80 0.33 -3.44
C VAL A 28 -0.87 1.12 -2.14
N ASN A 29 -1.22 0.45 -1.04
CA ASN A 29 -1.17 1.01 0.30
C ASN A 29 -0.05 0.32 1.07
N LEU A 30 0.91 1.09 1.55
CA LEU A 30 2.11 0.63 2.24
C LEU A 30 2.10 1.00 3.73
N ASP A 31 2.68 0.14 4.55
CA ASP A 31 2.88 0.31 5.99
C ASP A 31 4.28 -0.22 6.36
N VAL A 32 5.02 0.53 7.15
CA VAL A 32 6.34 0.07 7.64
C VAL A 32 6.15 -0.75 8.90
N ASN A 33 6.39 -2.06 8.79
CA ASN A 33 6.29 -2.96 9.93
C ASN A 33 7.32 -2.60 11.02
N ASN A 34 6.93 -2.73 12.28
CA ASN A 34 7.77 -2.43 13.45
C ASN A 34 8.24 -0.97 13.56
N PHE A 35 7.58 -0.02 12.88
CA PHE A 35 7.97 1.38 12.94
C PHE A 35 7.92 1.98 14.35
N ALA A 36 6.92 1.60 15.17
CA ALA A 36 6.85 2.00 16.57
C ALA A 36 8.08 1.53 17.38
N TYR A 37 8.53 0.29 17.17
CA TYR A 37 9.74 -0.25 17.80
C TYR A 37 10.98 0.58 17.44
N VAL A 38 11.08 1.04 16.20
CA VAL A 38 12.20 1.90 15.77
C VAL A 38 12.18 3.22 16.53
N ASN A 39 11.02 3.88 16.60
CA ASN A 39 10.88 5.15 17.34
C ASN A 39 11.21 5.00 18.83
N GLU A 40 10.80 3.89 19.45
CA GLU A 40 11.05 3.61 20.86
C GLU A 40 12.52 3.32 21.16
N ASN A 41 13.22 2.61 20.28
CA ASN A 41 14.60 2.14 20.54
C ASN A 41 15.68 3.03 19.94
N TYR A 42 15.40 3.72 18.85
CA TYR A 42 16.37 4.57 18.13
C TYR A 42 15.99 6.06 18.09
N GLY A 43 14.79 6.40 18.57
CA GLY A 43 14.30 7.78 18.61
C GLY A 43 13.54 8.21 17.35
N GLN A 44 12.72 9.26 17.50
CA GLN A 44 11.85 9.77 16.43
C GLN A 44 12.63 10.31 15.23
N GLU A 45 13.81 10.92 15.46
CA GLU A 45 14.66 11.44 14.38
C GLU A 45 15.11 10.32 13.42
N VAL A 46 15.41 9.13 13.96
CA VAL A 46 15.75 7.94 13.15
C VAL A 46 14.53 7.47 12.39
N GLY A 47 13.37 7.39 13.02
CA GLY A 47 12.12 7.05 12.34
C GLY A 47 11.80 8.01 11.20
N ASP A 48 11.92 9.31 11.41
CA ASP A 48 11.70 10.31 10.38
C ASP A 48 12.70 10.18 9.21
N SER A 49 13.97 9.89 9.49
CA SER A 49 14.97 9.61 8.46
C SER A 49 14.59 8.40 7.61
N ILE A 50 14.13 7.32 8.24
CA ILE A 50 13.67 6.09 7.55
C ILE A 50 12.47 6.39 6.64
N LEU A 51 11.50 7.17 7.10
CA LEU A 51 10.35 7.54 6.27
C LEU A 51 10.74 8.47 5.11
N GLN A 52 11.74 9.34 5.29
CA GLN A 52 12.29 10.15 4.21
C GLN A 52 13.00 9.29 3.15
N GLU A 53 13.72 8.26 3.58
CA GLU A 53 14.38 7.30 2.68
C GLU A 53 13.35 6.48 1.90
N LEU A 54 12.30 5.98 2.56
CA LEU A 54 11.21 5.30 1.86
C LEU A 54 10.55 6.23 0.83
N ALA A 55 10.26 7.47 1.21
CA ALA A 55 9.71 8.46 0.27
C ALA A 55 10.65 8.77 -0.90
N ALA A 56 11.96 8.71 -0.71
CA ALA A 56 12.95 8.89 -1.76
C ALA A 56 13.01 7.66 -2.69
N LEU A 57 12.98 6.46 -2.12
CA LEU A 57 12.91 5.20 -2.87
C LEU A 57 11.67 5.18 -3.77
N ILE A 58 10.48 5.38 -3.21
CA ILE A 58 9.21 5.45 -3.93
C ILE A 58 9.29 6.42 -5.11
N ARG A 59 9.79 7.64 -4.89
CA ARG A 59 9.91 8.66 -5.95
C ARG A 59 10.92 8.32 -7.02
N SER A 60 11.89 7.46 -6.75
CA SER A 60 12.90 7.04 -7.72
C SER A 60 12.41 5.93 -8.65
N GLU A 61 11.33 5.24 -8.28
CA GLU A 61 10.80 4.11 -9.02
C GLU A 61 9.98 4.57 -10.25
N SER A 62 10.38 4.13 -11.43
CA SER A 62 9.76 4.54 -12.71
C SER A 62 8.32 4.02 -12.92
N HIS A 63 7.93 3.00 -12.18
CA HIS A 63 6.58 2.45 -12.20
C HIS A 63 5.60 3.23 -11.32
N VAL A 64 6.09 4.06 -10.40
CA VAL A 64 5.26 4.93 -9.56
C VAL A 64 4.85 6.16 -10.37
N VAL A 65 3.54 6.30 -10.59
CA VAL A 65 2.95 7.44 -11.32
C VAL A 65 2.76 8.63 -10.39
N GLU A 66 2.33 8.35 -9.17
CA GLU A 66 2.10 9.34 -8.12
C GLU A 66 2.15 8.66 -6.75
N ALA A 67 2.62 9.34 -5.72
CA ALA A 67 2.67 8.82 -4.36
C ALA A 67 2.37 9.90 -3.32
N CYS A 68 1.87 9.46 -2.16
CA CYS A 68 1.54 10.36 -1.05
C CYS A 68 1.74 9.64 0.29
N ARG A 69 2.42 10.29 1.24
CA ARG A 69 2.37 9.87 2.65
C ARG A 69 1.03 10.32 3.24
N MET A 70 0.26 9.39 3.80
CA MET A 70 -1.03 9.69 4.39
C MET A 70 -0.90 10.25 5.80
N TYR A 71 -0.34 9.45 6.69
CA TYR A 71 -0.05 9.80 8.10
C TYR A 71 0.89 8.74 8.68
N SER A 72 1.66 9.10 9.71
CA SER A 72 2.62 8.20 10.36
C SER A 72 3.53 7.49 9.35
N ASP A 73 3.49 6.18 9.29
CA ASP A 73 4.24 5.28 8.42
C ASP A 73 3.45 4.73 7.23
N TYR A 74 2.28 5.35 6.92
CA TYR A 74 1.40 4.94 5.82
C TYR A 74 1.65 5.75 4.56
N PHE A 75 1.90 5.04 3.45
CA PHE A 75 2.04 5.61 2.11
C PHE A 75 1.00 5.02 1.17
N ILE A 76 0.62 5.77 0.17
CA ILE A 76 -0.19 5.29 -0.97
C ILE A 76 0.49 5.68 -2.26
N GLU A 77 0.42 4.78 -3.23
CA GLU A 77 1.01 4.93 -4.55
C GLU A 77 0.00 4.54 -5.63
N LEU A 78 -0.01 5.31 -6.70
CA LEU A 78 -0.56 4.88 -7.97
C LEU A 78 0.58 4.31 -8.79
N VAL A 79 0.52 3.02 -9.08
CA VAL A 79 1.55 2.31 -9.85
C VAL A 79 1.02 1.83 -11.18
N ARG A 80 1.93 1.61 -12.14
CA ARG A 80 1.62 1.04 -13.46
C ARG A 80 2.61 -0.07 -13.80
N GLY A 81 2.14 -1.02 -14.59
CA GLY A 81 2.97 -2.13 -15.10
C GLY A 81 2.35 -2.77 -16.33
N THR A 82 3.08 -3.67 -16.96
CA THR A 82 2.63 -4.38 -18.18
C THR A 82 1.50 -5.37 -17.91
N ASP A 83 1.44 -5.90 -16.70
CA ASP A 83 0.40 -6.82 -16.25
C ASP A 83 0.36 -6.89 -14.71
N LYS A 84 -0.64 -7.59 -14.16
CA LYS A 84 -0.84 -7.74 -12.71
C LYS A 84 0.35 -8.41 -12.01
N LYS A 85 0.99 -9.38 -12.66
CA LYS A 85 2.17 -10.08 -12.11
C LYS A 85 3.40 -9.18 -12.09
N ASN A 86 3.56 -8.35 -13.10
CA ASN A 86 4.64 -7.36 -13.17
C ASN A 86 4.53 -6.37 -12.00
N ILE A 87 3.33 -5.81 -11.75
CA ILE A 87 3.11 -4.90 -10.62
C ILE A 87 3.43 -5.57 -9.28
N LEU A 88 2.97 -6.80 -9.06
CA LEU A 88 3.28 -7.55 -7.83
C LEU A 88 4.80 -7.68 -7.64
N GLY A 89 5.52 -8.10 -8.67
CA GLY A 89 6.98 -8.24 -8.60
C GLY A 89 7.72 -6.92 -8.37
N LEU A 90 7.20 -5.79 -8.87
CA LEU A 90 7.77 -4.46 -8.62
C LEU A 90 7.60 -4.05 -7.15
N VAL A 91 6.41 -4.26 -6.57
CA VAL A 91 6.13 -3.96 -5.16
C VAL A 91 6.94 -4.87 -4.22
N GLU A 92 7.07 -6.16 -4.52
CA GLU A 92 7.90 -7.09 -3.74
C GLU A 92 9.38 -6.72 -3.80
N ARG A 93 9.87 -6.25 -4.94
CA ARG A 93 11.24 -5.76 -5.09
C ARG A 93 11.49 -4.49 -4.27
N GLU A 94 10.52 -3.59 -4.21
CA GLU A 94 10.61 -2.37 -3.40
C GLU A 94 10.73 -2.70 -1.90
N ASP A 95 9.90 -3.62 -1.39
CA ASP A 95 10.02 -4.15 -0.02
C ASP A 95 11.41 -4.74 0.25
N GLN A 96 11.90 -5.58 -0.66
CA GLN A 96 13.22 -6.18 -0.53
C GLN A 96 14.33 -5.12 -0.47
N MET A 97 14.33 -4.16 -1.39
CA MET A 97 15.33 -3.09 -1.45
C MET A 97 15.32 -2.24 -0.18
N PHE A 98 14.14 -1.86 0.28
CA PHE A 98 13.97 -1.10 1.52
C PHE A 98 14.48 -1.89 2.74
N GLY A 99 14.06 -3.15 2.89
CA GLY A 99 14.46 -4.03 3.98
C GLY A 99 15.97 -4.28 4.02
N GLU A 100 16.61 -4.52 2.89
CA GLU A 100 18.06 -4.73 2.79
C GLU A 100 18.86 -3.49 3.20
N GLN A 101 18.45 -2.30 2.76
CA GLN A 101 19.10 -1.04 3.13
C GLN A 101 19.05 -0.79 4.64
N LEU A 102 17.90 -1.07 5.27
CA LEU A 102 17.71 -0.85 6.70
C LEU A 102 18.37 -1.91 7.57
N LYS A 103 18.40 -3.16 7.14
CA LYS A 103 19.03 -4.27 7.88
C LYS A 103 20.51 -4.04 8.14
N ILE A 104 21.21 -3.35 7.24
CA ILE A 104 22.63 -3.01 7.42
C ILE A 104 22.81 -2.04 8.59
N ARG A 105 21.90 -1.06 8.73
CA ARG A 105 22.01 0.00 9.75
C ARG A 105 21.32 -0.34 11.07
N TYR A 106 20.23 -1.11 11.00
CA TYR A 106 19.38 -1.44 12.13
C TYR A 106 19.13 -2.96 12.19
N PRO A 107 20.15 -3.77 12.47
CA PRO A 107 20.06 -5.23 12.39
C PRO A 107 19.06 -5.84 13.39
N ALA A 108 18.79 -5.18 14.51
CA ALA A 108 17.82 -5.62 15.52
C ALA A 108 16.35 -5.32 15.16
N GLY A 109 16.12 -4.44 14.19
CA GLY A 109 14.78 -4.07 13.72
C GLY A 109 14.57 -4.56 12.30
N ALA A 110 14.21 -5.82 12.12
CA ALA A 110 13.81 -6.31 10.80
C ALA A 110 12.57 -5.52 10.35
N MET A 111 12.80 -4.42 9.61
CA MET A 111 11.76 -3.61 9.00
C MET A 111 11.45 -4.16 7.62
N GLN A 112 10.18 -4.34 7.35
CA GLN A 112 9.63 -4.77 6.08
C GLN A 112 8.42 -3.90 5.77
N LEU A 113 8.08 -3.78 4.51
CA LEU A 113 6.82 -3.19 4.12
C LEU A 113 5.71 -4.23 4.17
N SER A 114 4.51 -3.80 4.51
CA SER A 114 3.28 -4.55 4.24
C SER A 114 2.51 -3.79 3.19
N ALA A 115 2.39 -4.36 2.01
CA ALA A 115 1.73 -3.76 0.86
C ALA A 115 0.37 -4.41 0.59
N GLY A 116 -0.65 -3.58 0.38
CA GLY A 116 -1.93 -4.01 -0.16
C GLY A 116 -2.15 -3.43 -1.55
N ILE A 117 -2.38 -4.27 -2.53
CA ILE A 117 -2.51 -3.91 -3.94
C ILE A 117 -3.97 -4.05 -4.37
N CYS A 118 -4.59 -2.97 -4.84
CA CYS A 118 -5.90 -3.00 -5.47
C CYS A 118 -5.76 -2.58 -6.94
N PHE A 119 -6.00 -3.51 -7.86
CA PHE A 119 -5.96 -3.21 -9.30
C PHE A 119 -7.15 -2.33 -9.67
N ILE A 120 -6.91 -1.43 -10.62
CA ILE A 120 -7.91 -0.53 -11.17
C ILE A 120 -8.35 -1.14 -12.49
N ASP A 121 -9.51 -1.77 -12.47
CA ASP A 121 -10.14 -2.30 -13.68
C ASP A 121 -11.04 -1.20 -14.31
N ASP A 122 -11.37 -1.32 -15.61
CA ASP A 122 -12.19 -0.37 -16.39
C ASP A 122 -13.67 -0.42 -15.96
N GLY A 123 -13.94 -0.07 -14.72
CA GLY A 123 -15.27 -0.09 -14.14
C GLY A 123 -15.59 1.22 -13.41
N GLU A 124 -16.83 1.35 -12.95
CA GLU A 124 -17.34 2.48 -12.15
C GLU A 124 -16.77 2.48 -10.71
N GLU A 125 -15.50 2.13 -10.53
CA GLU A 125 -14.88 2.12 -9.22
C GLU A 125 -14.53 3.54 -8.76
N THR A 126 -14.91 3.86 -7.55
CA THR A 126 -14.53 5.12 -6.93
C THR A 126 -13.16 4.98 -6.24
N PHE A 127 -12.42 6.09 -6.15
CA PHE A 127 -11.17 6.14 -5.40
C PHE A 127 -11.30 5.53 -3.99
N GLU A 128 -12.42 5.79 -3.32
CA GLU A 128 -12.69 5.30 -1.97
C GLU A 128 -12.78 3.77 -1.91
N LYS A 129 -13.43 3.15 -2.89
CA LYS A 129 -13.52 1.67 -2.98
C LYS A 129 -12.15 1.04 -3.25
N ILE A 130 -11.38 1.63 -4.15
CA ILE A 130 -10.04 1.17 -4.50
C ILE A 130 -9.10 1.28 -3.28
N LEU A 131 -9.15 2.43 -2.58
CA LEU A 131 -8.36 2.65 -1.37
C LEU A 131 -8.77 1.70 -0.24
N GLU A 132 -10.07 1.45 -0.06
CA GLU A 132 -10.56 0.47 0.91
C GLU A 132 -10.05 -0.94 0.59
N GLY A 133 -10.08 -1.35 -0.69
CA GLY A 133 -9.56 -2.62 -1.14
C GLY A 133 -8.06 -2.77 -0.85
N ALA A 134 -7.26 -1.77 -1.23
CA ALA A 134 -5.83 -1.75 -0.94
C ALA A 134 -5.55 -1.81 0.58
N ASN A 135 -6.34 -1.10 1.40
CA ASN A 135 -6.18 -1.13 2.85
C ASN A 135 -6.53 -2.49 3.48
N LEU A 136 -7.57 -3.17 2.98
CA LEU A 136 -7.91 -4.53 3.42
C LEU A 136 -6.80 -5.52 3.09
N ALA A 137 -6.26 -5.47 1.88
CA ALA A 137 -5.15 -6.30 1.44
C ALA A 137 -3.88 -6.04 2.27
N ARG A 138 -3.55 -4.76 2.55
CA ARG A 138 -2.41 -4.39 3.40
C ARG A 138 -2.53 -4.94 4.82
N LYS A 139 -3.72 -4.84 5.44
CA LYS A 139 -3.96 -5.42 6.77
C LYS A 139 -3.70 -6.92 6.77
N LEU A 140 -4.17 -7.61 5.74
CA LEU A 140 -3.95 -9.05 5.59
C LEU A 140 -2.45 -9.37 5.38
N ALA A 141 -1.72 -8.56 4.59
CA ALA A 141 -0.27 -8.68 4.43
C ALA A 141 0.45 -8.59 5.80
N LYS A 142 0.07 -7.60 6.61
CA LYS A 142 0.62 -7.41 7.96
C LYS A 142 0.30 -8.57 8.90
N GLU A 143 -0.95 -9.04 8.91
CA GLU A 143 -1.39 -10.17 9.73
C GLU A 143 -0.68 -11.49 9.35
N GLN A 144 -0.43 -11.71 8.07
CA GLN A 144 0.27 -12.89 7.56
C GLN A 144 1.79 -12.75 7.55
N ASN A 145 2.31 -11.58 7.89
CA ASN A 145 3.74 -11.24 7.85
C ASN A 145 4.35 -11.52 6.44
N VAL A 146 3.66 -11.06 5.40
CA VAL A 146 4.12 -11.12 4.00
C VAL A 146 4.27 -9.72 3.43
N GLY A 147 5.16 -9.55 2.44
CA GLY A 147 5.48 -8.25 1.83
C GLY A 147 4.31 -7.64 1.08
N ALA A 148 3.54 -8.44 0.33
CA ALA A 148 2.43 -7.93 -0.46
C ALA A 148 1.25 -8.88 -0.53
N VAL A 149 0.03 -8.32 -0.59
CA VAL A 149 -1.22 -9.05 -0.85
C VAL A 149 -2.04 -8.28 -1.87
N VAL A 150 -2.58 -8.99 -2.85
CA VAL A 150 -3.53 -8.43 -3.82
C VAL A 150 -4.94 -8.52 -3.27
N TYR A 151 -5.67 -7.40 -3.34
CA TYR A 151 -7.08 -7.34 -2.97
C TYR A 151 -7.95 -8.28 -3.81
N ARG A 152 -8.90 -8.93 -3.17
CA ARG A 152 -9.97 -9.75 -3.79
C ARG A 152 -11.29 -9.47 -3.08
N ASP A 153 -12.38 -9.54 -3.81
CA ASP A 153 -13.73 -9.23 -3.30
C ASP A 153 -14.16 -10.10 -2.12
N ASP A 154 -13.63 -11.34 -1.99
CA ASP A 154 -13.90 -12.20 -0.85
C ASP A 154 -13.36 -11.65 0.48
N MET A 155 -12.34 -10.79 0.43
CA MET A 155 -11.78 -10.13 1.63
C MET A 155 -12.79 -9.18 2.27
N ARG A 156 -13.53 -8.43 1.45
CA ARG A 156 -14.60 -7.54 1.95
C ARG A 156 -15.73 -8.35 2.59
N LYS A 157 -16.17 -9.41 1.94
CA LYS A 157 -17.20 -10.29 2.47
C LYS A 157 -16.83 -10.89 3.82
N LYS A 158 -15.61 -11.41 3.95
CA LYS A 158 -15.11 -11.97 5.22
C LYS A 158 -15.05 -10.93 6.34
N ARG A 159 -14.61 -9.70 6.04
CA ARG A 159 -14.63 -8.61 7.03
C ARG A 159 -16.05 -8.31 7.51
N ASP A 160 -17.00 -8.16 6.58
CA ASP A 160 -18.38 -7.80 6.90
C ASP A 160 -19.08 -8.92 7.68
N GLU A 161 -18.79 -10.19 7.38
CA GLU A 161 -19.25 -11.35 8.16
C GLU A 161 -18.65 -11.35 9.57
N GLY A 162 -17.34 -11.07 9.72
CA GLY A 162 -16.68 -10.95 11.01
C GLY A 162 -17.31 -9.86 11.89
N ILE A 163 -17.58 -8.69 11.33
CA ILE A 163 -18.25 -7.58 12.05
C ILE A 163 -19.66 -7.98 12.48
N ARG A 164 -20.44 -8.67 11.63
CA ARG A 164 -21.79 -9.13 11.96
C ARG A 164 -21.80 -10.17 13.10
N ILE A 165 -20.84 -11.06 13.12
CA ILE A 165 -20.69 -12.05 14.21
C ILE A 165 -20.36 -11.33 15.51
N THR A 166 -19.35 -10.46 15.52
CA THR A 166 -18.92 -9.71 16.71
C THR A 166 -20.05 -8.82 17.25
N GLY A 167 -20.78 -8.12 16.37
CA GLY A 167 -21.92 -7.29 16.78
C GLY A 167 -23.06 -8.05 17.44
N ARG A 168 -23.25 -9.34 17.12
CA ARG A 168 -24.26 -10.20 17.79
C ARG A 168 -23.85 -10.61 19.20
N PHE A 169 -22.57 -10.71 19.50
CA PHE A 169 -22.08 -11.05 20.85
C PHE A 169 -22.18 -9.88 21.83
N TYR A 170 -22.17 -8.63 21.36
CA TYR A 170 -22.30 -7.44 22.21
C TYR A 170 -23.75 -6.96 22.37
N ALA A 171 -24.71 -7.53 21.65
CA ALA A 171 -26.13 -7.18 21.71
C ALA A 171 -26.97 -8.18 22.51
N ALA A 172 -26.35 -9.19 23.11
CA ALA A 172 -26.93 -10.18 24.01
C ALA A 172 -26.46 -9.97 25.45
#